data_e1759f951c840a25f40eb6c5e573ca6f
#
_entry.id   e1759f951c840a25f40eb6c5e573ca6f
#
_cell.length_a   1.000
_cell.length_b   1.000
_cell.length_c   1.000
_cell.angle_alpha   90.00
_cell.angle_beta   90.00
_cell.angle_gamma   90.00
#
_symmetry.space_group_name_H-M   'P 1'
#
loop_
_entity.id
_entity.type
_entity.pdbx_description
1 polymer ?
#
loop_
_entity_poly.entity_id
_entity_poly.type
_entity_poly.pdbx_seq_one_letter_code
_entity_poly.pdbx_strand_id
1 'polypeptide(L)'
;MSTTAVQTSPDTTPTPRGTPYRWRWLVVATILVAEIMDLVDATIVNIAAPSIRAELGGSESAMQWMLAGYTLAFAIGLITFGRLGDLVGRRRLFLIGAAGFTLASAICGLSTSSELLIGSRIAQGLLGAVMIPQGFALLKSVFPADEIGKAFALFGPVMGLSAVAGPVLAGVLIDANWFDQGWRMIFFINVPIGILAVFGALRFMPELMTPGASRLDTPGVILVSLASGLLIYPLVQGRELGWPLWTILMLIVSLLTFALFGWRERRSGNPVIDPSLFRSRGYVAGLGVITTFFLAMNGFMLVFNLFTQLGLHYSPLKAGLAMVPFSLGIAIGAPLSAGLLAPKLGRKALQLGVALMTVAMGGVWFTLHTYGDATTIWNLVPATLATGIGAGLVFAPLFDIILASIDDEAAGSASGVLTAMQQYGGAIGVAVIGTIFFQQLPGHAFLGATKTAVLVAIALFVVSFAVTWLLPQRAREGAQAH
;
A
#
# COMPACT_ATOMS: atom_id res chain seq x y z
N MET A 1 39.48 50.53 -34.15
CA MET A 1 39.11 49.25 -34.71
C MET A 1 39.28 48.19 -33.61
N SER A 2 38.19 47.85 -32.95
CA SER A 2 38.16 46.89 -31.84
C SER A 2 37.38 45.67 -32.33
N THR A 3 38.07 44.56 -32.52
CA THR A 3 37.52 43.29 -33.00
C THR A 3 36.96 42.53 -31.82
N THR A 4 35.61 42.46 -31.74
CA THR A 4 34.89 41.64 -30.78
C THR A 4 34.95 40.18 -31.19
N ALA A 5 35.65 39.36 -30.44
CA ALA A 5 35.67 37.90 -30.62
C ALA A 5 34.31 37.32 -30.16
N VAL A 6 33.60 36.70 -31.09
CA VAL A 6 32.41 35.87 -30.83
C VAL A 6 32.89 34.59 -30.14
N GLN A 7 32.56 34.46 -28.87
CA GLN A 7 32.65 33.19 -28.15
C GLN A 7 31.59 32.24 -28.69
N THR A 8 32.01 31.26 -29.45
CA THR A 8 31.19 30.10 -29.82
C THR A 8 30.96 29.25 -28.58
N SER A 9 29.68 29.07 -28.20
CA SER A 9 29.25 28.13 -27.16
C SER A 9 29.79 26.73 -27.44
N PRO A 10 30.21 25.97 -26.42
CA PRO A 10 30.66 24.60 -26.64
C PRO A 10 29.50 23.76 -27.15
N ASP A 11 29.75 23.10 -28.26
CA ASP A 11 28.92 22.12 -28.94
C ASP A 11 28.47 21.07 -27.92
N THR A 12 27.19 21.06 -27.53
CA THR A 12 26.57 19.98 -26.78
C THR A 12 26.35 18.83 -27.75
N THR A 13 27.41 18.11 -28.10
CA THR A 13 27.27 16.80 -28.73
C THR A 13 26.44 15.88 -27.80
N PRO A 14 25.34 15.30 -28.29
CA PRO A 14 24.56 14.34 -27.46
C PRO A 14 25.46 13.17 -27.09
N THR A 15 25.59 12.92 -25.80
CA THR A 15 26.29 11.73 -25.27
C THR A 15 25.78 10.50 -26.02
N PRO A 16 26.64 9.61 -26.55
CA PRO A 16 26.18 8.41 -27.27
C PRO A 16 25.22 7.63 -26.37
N ARG A 17 24.01 7.40 -26.84
CA ARG A 17 23.00 6.54 -26.16
C ARG A 17 23.64 5.17 -25.96
N GLY A 18 23.98 4.82 -24.73
CA GLY A 18 24.47 3.49 -24.38
C GLY A 18 23.51 2.45 -24.90
N THR A 19 24.02 1.36 -25.45
CA THR A 19 23.18 0.24 -25.92
C THR A 19 22.26 -0.22 -24.78
N PRO A 20 20.94 -0.36 -25.03
CA PRO A 20 19.99 -0.76 -24.01
C PRO A 20 20.42 -2.06 -23.35
N TYR A 21 20.25 -2.18 -22.04
CA TYR A 21 20.63 -3.39 -21.31
C TYR A 21 19.94 -4.62 -21.93
N ARG A 22 20.73 -5.63 -22.34
CA ARG A 22 20.26 -6.81 -23.09
C ARG A 22 19.08 -7.52 -22.42
N TRP A 23 19.11 -7.65 -21.09
CA TRP A 23 18.13 -8.42 -20.30
C TRP A 23 17.04 -7.56 -19.69
N ARG A 24 16.86 -6.29 -20.12
CA ARG A 24 15.95 -5.32 -19.49
C ARG A 24 14.52 -5.84 -19.32
N TRP A 25 13.98 -6.54 -20.30
CA TRP A 25 12.63 -7.11 -20.21
C TRP A 25 12.53 -8.28 -19.22
N LEU A 26 13.58 -9.07 -19.03
CA LEU A 26 13.64 -10.10 -17.98
C LEU A 26 13.82 -9.49 -16.60
N VAL A 27 14.46 -8.34 -16.48
CA VAL A 27 14.48 -7.55 -15.26
C VAL A 27 13.07 -7.08 -14.91
N VAL A 28 12.29 -6.56 -15.89
CA VAL A 28 10.87 -6.21 -15.68
C VAL A 28 10.09 -7.42 -15.20
N ALA A 29 10.19 -8.56 -15.89
CA ALA A 29 9.48 -9.78 -15.51
C ALA A 29 9.81 -10.21 -14.07
N THR A 30 11.09 -10.14 -13.68
CA THR A 30 11.53 -10.46 -12.32
C THR A 30 10.93 -9.51 -11.29
N ILE A 31 10.89 -8.20 -11.57
CA ILE A 31 10.30 -7.20 -10.68
C ILE A 31 8.78 -7.42 -10.58
N LEU A 32 8.10 -7.68 -11.70
CA LEU A 32 6.66 -7.96 -11.70
C LEU A 32 6.30 -9.22 -10.92
N VAL A 33 7.12 -10.28 -10.98
CA VAL A 33 6.94 -11.48 -10.15
C VAL A 33 7.03 -11.14 -8.66
N ALA A 34 7.98 -10.29 -8.26
CA ALA A 34 8.12 -9.84 -6.88
C ALA A 34 6.95 -8.93 -6.44
N GLU A 35 6.49 -8.04 -7.33
CA GLU A 35 5.30 -7.19 -7.09
C GLU A 35 4.02 -8.02 -6.94
N ILE A 36 3.80 -9.02 -7.80
CA ILE A 36 2.65 -9.93 -7.68
C ILE A 36 2.68 -10.62 -6.33
N MET A 37 3.85 -11.14 -5.93
CA MET A 37 4.03 -11.81 -4.65
C MET A 37 3.64 -10.90 -3.47
N ASP A 38 4.14 -9.66 -3.45
CA ASP A 38 3.86 -8.68 -2.40
C ASP A 38 2.38 -8.28 -2.36
N LEU A 39 1.79 -7.93 -3.51
CA LEU A 39 0.40 -7.49 -3.61
C LEU A 39 -0.61 -8.60 -3.28
N VAL A 40 -0.34 -9.83 -3.73
CA VAL A 40 -1.18 -10.98 -3.40
C VAL A 40 -1.07 -11.26 -1.90
N ASP A 41 0.14 -11.29 -1.34
CA ASP A 41 0.37 -11.53 0.08
C ASP A 41 -0.31 -10.48 0.97
N ALA A 42 -0.27 -9.21 0.60
CA ALA A 42 -0.93 -8.14 1.33
C ALA A 42 -2.47 -8.29 1.38
N THR A 43 -3.09 -8.89 0.35
CA THR A 43 -4.55 -9.01 0.25
C THR A 43 -5.08 -10.36 0.71
N ILE A 44 -4.32 -11.42 0.51
CA ILE A 44 -4.72 -12.82 0.74
C ILE A 44 -4.99 -13.09 2.23
N VAL A 45 -4.23 -12.48 3.14
CA VAL A 45 -4.34 -12.68 4.59
C VAL A 45 -5.66 -12.14 5.15
N ASN A 46 -6.27 -11.13 4.51
CA ASN A 46 -7.59 -10.64 4.91
C ASN A 46 -8.64 -11.77 4.90
N ILE A 47 -8.63 -12.60 3.85
CA ILE A 47 -9.56 -13.74 3.72
C ILE A 47 -9.22 -14.85 4.71
N ALA A 48 -7.94 -15.08 4.96
CA ALA A 48 -7.48 -16.15 5.84
C ALA A 48 -7.63 -15.85 7.34
N ALA A 49 -7.74 -14.57 7.73
CA ALA A 49 -7.69 -14.16 9.14
C ALA A 49 -8.66 -14.91 10.06
N PRO A 50 -9.95 -15.15 9.70
CA PRO A 50 -10.85 -15.96 10.53
C PRO A 50 -10.41 -17.42 10.66
N SER A 51 -9.95 -18.05 9.57
CA SER A 51 -9.47 -19.45 9.58
C SER A 51 -8.20 -19.58 10.42
N ILE A 52 -7.27 -18.64 10.33
CA ILE A 52 -6.05 -18.57 11.14
C ILE A 52 -6.43 -18.49 12.63
N ARG A 53 -7.35 -17.60 12.98
CA ARG A 53 -7.81 -17.45 14.36
C ARG A 53 -8.49 -18.71 14.89
N ALA A 54 -9.29 -19.37 14.06
CA ALA A 54 -9.97 -20.60 14.44
C ALA A 54 -8.98 -21.73 14.80
N GLU A 55 -7.84 -21.80 14.13
CA GLU A 55 -6.86 -22.85 14.33
C GLU A 55 -5.77 -22.49 15.36
N LEU A 56 -5.15 -21.29 15.23
CA LEU A 56 -4.07 -20.89 16.14
C LEU A 56 -4.58 -20.28 17.46
N GLY A 57 -5.90 -20.02 17.56
CA GLY A 57 -6.44 -19.24 18.64
C GLY A 57 -6.03 -17.76 18.51
N GLY A 58 -6.03 -17.07 19.62
CA GLY A 58 -5.66 -15.66 19.68
C GLY A 58 -6.85 -14.73 19.77
N SER A 59 -6.54 -13.50 20.15
CA SER A 59 -7.51 -12.45 20.37
C SER A 59 -7.94 -11.77 19.07
N GLU A 60 -8.93 -10.89 19.15
CA GLU A 60 -9.32 -10.04 18.03
C GLU A 60 -8.21 -9.06 17.64
N SER A 61 -7.43 -8.57 18.63
CA SER A 61 -6.24 -7.77 18.38
C SER A 61 -5.16 -8.55 17.64
N ALA A 62 -5.02 -9.87 17.89
CA ALA A 62 -4.05 -10.69 17.15
C ALA A 62 -4.38 -10.69 15.65
N MET A 63 -5.66 -10.78 15.25
CA MET A 63 -6.06 -10.64 13.85
C MET A 63 -5.70 -9.26 13.27
N GLN A 64 -5.93 -8.18 14.03
CA GLN A 64 -5.55 -6.84 13.60
C GLN A 64 -4.03 -6.71 13.43
N TRP A 65 -3.24 -7.31 14.34
CA TRP A 65 -1.79 -7.30 14.24
C TRP A 65 -1.22 -8.08 13.05
N MET A 66 -1.85 -9.19 12.65
CA MET A 66 -1.45 -9.94 11.44
C MET A 66 -1.51 -9.06 10.18
N LEU A 67 -2.47 -8.14 10.11
CA LEU A 67 -2.66 -7.22 8.99
C LEU A 67 -1.88 -5.91 9.20
N ALA A 68 -2.14 -5.22 10.32
CA ALA A 68 -1.53 -3.92 10.61
C ALA A 68 -0.01 -4.02 10.82
N GLY A 69 0.48 -5.10 11.42
CA GLY A 69 1.90 -5.32 11.68
C GLY A 69 2.72 -5.39 10.38
N TYR A 70 2.22 -6.10 9.37
CA TYR A 70 2.84 -6.14 8.04
C TYR A 70 2.87 -4.75 7.39
N THR A 71 1.72 -4.09 7.29
CA THR A 71 1.63 -2.78 6.62
C THR A 71 2.42 -1.69 7.33
N LEU A 72 2.44 -1.71 8.67
CA LEU A 72 3.24 -0.80 9.47
C LEU A 72 4.75 -1.02 9.24
N ALA A 73 5.21 -2.26 9.33
CA ALA A 73 6.61 -2.61 9.12
C ALA A 73 7.06 -2.26 7.69
N PHE A 74 6.19 -2.51 6.70
CA PHE A 74 6.42 -2.13 5.31
C PHE A 74 6.53 -0.60 5.15
N ALA A 75 5.62 0.18 5.78
CA ALA A 75 5.65 1.64 5.74
C ALA A 75 6.96 2.23 6.30
N ILE A 76 7.38 1.74 7.47
CA ILE A 76 8.64 2.14 8.11
C ILE A 76 9.82 1.78 7.23
N GLY A 77 9.81 0.56 6.69
CA GLY A 77 10.87 0.05 5.83
C GLY A 77 11.00 0.84 4.53
N LEU A 78 9.89 1.23 3.88
CA LEU A 78 9.92 2.02 2.63
C LEU A 78 10.68 3.33 2.78
N ILE A 79 10.44 4.04 3.89
CA ILE A 79 11.13 5.31 4.19
C ILE A 79 12.63 5.08 4.36
N THR A 80 13.00 3.94 4.95
CA THR A 80 14.38 3.61 5.31
C THR A 80 15.19 3.04 4.15
N PHE A 81 14.63 2.00 3.51
CA PHE A 81 15.38 1.15 2.57
C PHE A 81 15.41 1.69 1.14
N GLY A 82 14.57 2.67 0.81
CA GLY A 82 14.62 3.33 -0.49
C GLY A 82 16.01 3.92 -0.81
N ARG A 83 16.68 4.50 0.19
CA ARG A 83 18.04 5.06 0.07
C ARG A 83 19.16 4.04 0.28
N LEU A 84 18.90 2.99 1.03
CA LEU A 84 19.93 1.99 1.36
C LEU A 84 20.45 1.28 0.10
N GLY A 85 19.64 1.16 -0.95
CA GLY A 85 20.03 0.57 -2.23
C GLY A 85 21.18 1.28 -2.92
N ASP A 86 21.26 2.59 -2.77
CA ASP A 86 22.34 3.40 -3.36
C ASP A 86 23.68 3.17 -2.65
N LEU A 87 23.65 2.78 -1.36
CA LEU A 87 24.85 2.51 -0.54
C LEU A 87 25.35 1.06 -0.68
N VAL A 88 24.43 0.10 -0.60
CA VAL A 88 24.75 -1.33 -0.50
C VAL A 88 24.77 -2.02 -1.87
N GLY A 89 24.05 -1.45 -2.84
CA GLY A 89 23.82 -2.03 -4.17
C GLY A 89 22.37 -2.50 -4.32
N ARG A 90 21.70 -2.02 -5.37
CA ARG A 90 20.26 -2.23 -5.56
C ARG A 90 19.90 -3.70 -5.80
N ARG A 91 20.71 -4.42 -6.59
CA ARG A 91 20.52 -5.86 -6.81
C ARG A 91 20.70 -6.66 -5.53
N ARG A 92 21.70 -6.34 -4.72
CA ARG A 92 21.96 -7.06 -3.45
C ARG A 92 20.79 -6.88 -2.49
N LEU A 93 20.29 -5.65 -2.32
CA LEU A 93 19.13 -5.41 -1.47
C LEU A 93 17.86 -6.06 -2.02
N PHE A 94 17.63 -6.03 -3.33
CA PHE A 94 16.51 -6.76 -3.92
C PHE A 94 16.58 -8.25 -3.58
N LEU A 95 17.76 -8.87 -3.69
CA LEU A 95 17.96 -10.29 -3.36
C LEU A 95 17.74 -10.57 -1.87
N ILE A 96 18.25 -9.72 -0.98
CA ILE A 96 18.04 -9.83 0.47
C ILE A 96 16.55 -9.72 0.79
N GLY A 97 15.86 -8.74 0.20
CA GLY A 97 14.43 -8.55 0.37
C GLY A 97 13.61 -9.73 -0.15
N ALA A 98 13.86 -10.18 -1.39
CA ALA A 98 13.12 -11.28 -2.00
C ALA A 98 13.36 -12.62 -1.28
N ALA A 99 14.61 -12.94 -0.97
CA ALA A 99 14.93 -14.18 -0.24
C ALA A 99 14.38 -14.15 1.19
N GLY A 100 14.55 -13.01 1.87
CA GLY A 100 14.05 -12.83 3.23
C GLY A 100 12.52 -12.83 3.29
N PHE A 101 11.83 -12.17 2.36
CA PHE A 101 10.36 -12.22 2.24
C PHE A 101 9.87 -13.66 2.05
N THR A 102 10.51 -14.39 1.14
CA THR A 102 10.19 -15.80 0.87
C THR A 102 10.39 -16.68 2.12
N LEU A 103 11.48 -16.48 2.85
CA LEU A 103 11.74 -17.18 4.10
C LEU A 103 10.73 -16.82 5.18
N ALA A 104 10.43 -15.53 5.36
CA ALA A 104 9.42 -15.07 6.30
C ALA A 104 8.04 -15.64 5.96
N SER A 105 7.69 -15.72 4.66
CA SER A 105 6.45 -16.34 4.22
C SER A 105 6.41 -17.84 4.57
N ALA A 106 7.50 -18.57 4.35
CA ALA A 106 7.59 -19.97 4.76
C ALA A 106 7.41 -20.12 6.29
N ILE A 107 8.00 -19.22 7.10
CA ILE A 107 7.83 -19.23 8.56
C ILE A 107 6.36 -18.89 8.92
N CYS A 108 5.70 -17.97 8.23
CA CYS A 108 4.26 -17.71 8.39
C CYS A 108 3.45 -19.00 8.18
N GLY A 109 3.71 -19.74 7.11
CA GLY A 109 3.04 -21.02 6.83
C GLY A 109 3.33 -22.12 7.85
N LEU A 110 4.49 -22.08 8.49
CA LEU A 110 4.89 -23.03 9.55
C LEU A 110 4.50 -22.57 10.96
N SER A 111 3.83 -21.45 11.10
CA SER A 111 3.51 -20.87 12.41
C SER A 111 2.54 -21.76 13.20
N THR A 112 2.89 -21.99 14.47
CA THR A 112 2.13 -22.79 15.42
C THR A 112 1.45 -21.92 16.50
N SER A 113 1.71 -20.61 16.52
CA SER A 113 1.06 -19.63 17.41
C SER A 113 0.81 -18.31 16.70
N SER A 114 -0.15 -17.53 17.20
CA SER A 114 -0.48 -16.21 16.69
C SER A 114 0.69 -15.23 16.82
N GLU A 115 1.50 -15.34 17.89
CA GLU A 115 2.65 -14.47 18.14
C GLU A 115 3.76 -14.71 17.11
N LEU A 116 4.06 -15.99 16.81
CA LEU A 116 5.04 -16.35 15.78
C LEU A 116 4.60 -15.84 14.42
N LEU A 117 3.31 -16.00 14.10
CA LEU A 117 2.75 -15.51 12.84
C LEU A 117 2.85 -13.97 12.75
N ILE A 118 2.46 -13.24 13.79
CA ILE A 118 2.56 -11.77 13.84
C ILE A 118 4.00 -11.33 13.66
N GLY A 119 4.95 -11.93 14.42
CA GLY A 119 6.38 -11.63 14.29
C GLY A 119 6.91 -11.86 12.88
N SER A 120 6.51 -12.99 12.27
CA SER A 120 6.89 -13.32 10.89
C SER A 120 6.27 -12.37 9.87
N ARG A 121 5.03 -11.91 10.07
CA ARG A 121 4.36 -10.88 9.25
C ARG A 121 5.08 -9.53 9.32
N ILE A 122 5.50 -9.11 10.51
CA ILE A 122 6.30 -7.88 10.69
C ILE A 122 7.63 -8.00 9.92
N ALA A 123 8.33 -9.13 10.07
CA ALA A 123 9.57 -9.39 9.32
C ALA A 123 9.33 -9.40 7.81
N GLN A 124 8.25 -10.04 7.35
CA GLN A 124 7.86 -10.10 5.94
C GLN A 124 7.57 -8.70 5.37
N GLY A 125 6.86 -7.84 6.11
CA GLY A 125 6.61 -6.44 5.71
C GLY A 125 7.90 -5.63 5.59
N LEU A 126 8.84 -5.76 6.55
CA LEU A 126 10.15 -5.11 6.45
C LEU A 126 10.94 -5.58 5.22
N LEU A 127 10.93 -6.87 4.92
CA LEU A 127 11.67 -7.45 3.80
C LEU A 127 11.05 -7.12 2.45
N GLY A 128 9.71 -6.99 2.37
CA GLY A 128 9.02 -6.41 1.22
C GLY A 128 9.45 -4.97 0.96
N ALA A 129 9.51 -4.16 2.00
CA ALA A 129 9.99 -2.78 1.90
C ALA A 129 11.48 -2.65 1.52
N VAL A 130 12.30 -3.67 1.79
CA VAL A 130 13.66 -3.75 1.25
C VAL A 130 13.63 -4.03 -0.26
N MET A 131 12.74 -4.91 -0.74
CA MET A 131 12.68 -5.41 -2.11
C MET A 131 12.11 -4.41 -3.11
N ILE A 132 10.93 -3.87 -2.83
CA ILE A 132 10.10 -3.13 -3.80
C ILE A 132 10.78 -1.85 -4.32
N PRO A 133 11.35 -0.95 -3.50
CA PRO A 133 12.00 0.26 -4.01
C PRO A 133 13.20 -0.04 -4.91
N GLN A 134 13.90 -1.15 -4.65
CA GLN A 134 15.06 -1.54 -5.46
C GLN A 134 14.64 -1.97 -6.86
N GLY A 135 13.50 -2.67 -6.98
CA GLY A 135 12.92 -3.05 -8.26
C GLY A 135 12.67 -1.83 -9.15
N PHE A 136 11.93 -0.84 -8.64
CA PHE A 136 11.63 0.40 -9.38
C PHE A 136 12.89 1.20 -9.73
N ALA A 137 13.87 1.24 -8.82
CA ALA A 137 15.12 1.94 -9.07
C ALA A 137 15.98 1.24 -10.14
N LEU A 138 16.03 -0.10 -10.13
CA LEU A 138 16.68 -0.90 -11.18
C LEU A 138 15.99 -0.71 -12.53
N LEU A 139 14.66 -0.68 -12.56
CA LEU A 139 13.90 -0.45 -13.79
C LEU A 139 14.32 0.84 -14.46
N LYS A 140 14.37 1.95 -13.72
CA LYS A 140 14.80 3.26 -14.23
C LYS A 140 16.23 3.27 -14.78
N SER A 141 17.10 2.41 -14.27
CA SER A 141 18.51 2.38 -14.67
C SER A 141 18.82 1.46 -15.85
N VAL A 142 17.97 0.46 -16.15
CA VAL A 142 18.18 -0.48 -17.25
C VAL A 142 17.45 -0.11 -18.56
N PHE A 143 16.48 0.83 -18.48
CA PHE A 143 15.72 1.29 -19.64
C PHE A 143 16.17 2.68 -20.09
N PRO A 144 16.25 2.92 -21.41
CA PRO A 144 16.36 4.26 -21.95
C PRO A 144 15.06 5.05 -21.73
N ALA A 145 15.17 6.40 -21.69
CA ALA A 145 14.05 7.28 -21.34
C ALA A 145 12.83 7.14 -22.27
N ASP A 146 13.03 6.79 -23.54
CA ASP A 146 11.99 6.58 -24.54
C ASP A 146 11.25 5.25 -24.44
N GLU A 147 11.81 4.24 -23.74
CA GLU A 147 11.21 2.92 -23.56
C GLU A 147 10.64 2.69 -22.15
N ILE A 148 11.06 3.45 -21.15
CA ILE A 148 10.70 3.23 -19.75
C ILE A 148 9.19 3.28 -19.51
N GLY A 149 8.47 4.11 -20.25
CA GLY A 149 7.00 4.19 -20.20
C GLY A 149 6.31 2.88 -20.56
N LYS A 150 6.88 2.10 -21.52
CA LYS A 150 6.36 0.79 -21.91
C LYS A 150 6.53 -0.24 -20.77
N ALA A 151 7.65 -0.16 -20.05
CA ALA A 151 7.90 -1.03 -18.91
C ALA A 151 6.92 -0.72 -17.76
N PHE A 152 6.73 0.56 -17.41
CA PHE A 152 5.75 0.95 -16.39
C PHE A 152 4.30 0.64 -16.77
N ALA A 153 3.95 0.65 -18.06
CA ALA A 153 2.61 0.30 -18.53
C ALA A 153 2.19 -1.13 -18.18
N LEU A 154 3.14 -2.03 -17.93
CA LEU A 154 2.85 -3.41 -17.50
C LEU A 154 2.43 -3.50 -16.03
N PHE A 155 2.83 -2.55 -15.18
CA PHE A 155 2.50 -2.59 -13.75
C PHE A 155 1.01 -2.37 -13.48
N GLY A 156 0.36 -1.48 -14.22
CA GLY A 156 -1.08 -1.22 -14.05
C GLY A 156 -1.95 -2.48 -14.16
N PRO A 157 -1.92 -3.23 -15.28
CA PRO A 157 -2.65 -4.49 -15.42
C PRO A 157 -2.26 -5.54 -14.38
N VAL A 158 -0.97 -5.66 -14.05
CA VAL A 158 -0.49 -6.63 -13.05
C VAL A 158 -1.03 -6.28 -11.66
N MET A 159 -0.95 -5.02 -11.24
CA MET A 159 -1.51 -4.57 -9.96
C MET A 159 -3.02 -4.80 -9.89
N GLY A 160 -3.74 -4.45 -10.97
CA GLY A 160 -5.18 -4.68 -11.06
C GLY A 160 -5.55 -6.16 -10.96
N LEU A 161 -4.84 -7.02 -11.69
CA LEU A 161 -5.06 -8.48 -11.64
C LEU A 161 -4.73 -9.05 -10.25
N SER A 162 -3.65 -8.63 -9.62
CA SER A 162 -3.27 -9.09 -8.28
C SER A 162 -4.32 -8.70 -7.23
N ALA A 163 -4.89 -7.50 -7.33
CA ALA A 163 -5.95 -7.06 -6.43
C ALA A 163 -7.23 -7.91 -6.55
N VAL A 164 -7.54 -8.40 -7.77
CA VAL A 164 -8.64 -9.33 -8.02
C VAL A 164 -8.30 -10.74 -7.58
N ALA A 165 -7.11 -11.19 -7.98
CA ALA A 165 -6.68 -12.59 -7.79
C ALA A 165 -6.44 -12.93 -6.31
N GLY A 166 -5.92 -12.00 -5.51
CA GLY A 166 -5.55 -12.25 -4.12
C GLY A 166 -6.69 -12.85 -3.28
N PRO A 167 -7.84 -12.17 -3.13
CA PRO A 167 -8.97 -12.70 -2.35
C PRO A 167 -9.53 -14.02 -2.88
N VAL A 168 -9.63 -14.17 -4.22
CA VAL A 168 -10.14 -15.40 -4.84
C VAL A 168 -9.15 -16.55 -4.62
N LEU A 169 -7.86 -16.28 -4.83
CA LEU A 169 -6.81 -17.26 -4.63
C LEU A 169 -6.74 -17.72 -3.16
N ALA A 170 -6.90 -16.78 -2.21
CA ALA A 170 -7.01 -17.12 -0.80
C ALA A 170 -8.13 -18.13 -0.56
N GLY A 171 -9.32 -17.83 -1.06
CA GLY A 171 -10.48 -18.70 -0.90
C GLY A 171 -10.27 -20.07 -1.51
N VAL A 172 -9.74 -20.14 -2.73
CA VAL A 172 -9.43 -21.42 -3.41
C VAL A 172 -8.41 -22.23 -2.61
N LEU A 173 -7.32 -21.62 -2.17
CA LEU A 173 -6.26 -22.33 -1.44
C LEU A 173 -6.73 -22.87 -0.10
N ILE A 174 -7.57 -22.09 0.63
CA ILE A 174 -8.08 -22.47 1.95
C ILE A 174 -9.13 -23.59 1.80
N ASP A 175 -10.12 -23.41 0.92
CA ASP A 175 -11.22 -24.38 0.75
C ASP A 175 -10.74 -25.66 0.08
N ALA A 176 -9.76 -25.62 -0.84
CA ALA A 176 -9.17 -26.80 -1.45
C ALA A 176 -8.33 -27.62 -0.46
N ASN A 177 -7.89 -27.02 0.64
CA ASN A 177 -7.14 -27.66 1.73
C ASN A 177 -6.02 -28.60 1.25
N TRP A 178 -5.23 -28.17 0.26
CA TRP A 178 -4.16 -29.00 -0.29
C TRP A 178 -3.18 -29.44 0.80
N PHE A 179 -2.88 -30.74 0.82
CA PHE A 179 -1.96 -31.38 1.78
C PHE A 179 -2.38 -31.19 3.25
N ASP A 180 -3.69 -30.97 3.53
CA ASP A 180 -4.22 -30.66 4.86
C ASP A 180 -3.58 -29.44 5.53
N GLN A 181 -3.11 -28.47 4.71
CA GLN A 181 -2.45 -27.27 5.19
C GLN A 181 -3.41 -26.07 5.38
N GLY A 182 -4.63 -26.15 4.86
CA GLY A 182 -5.65 -25.10 5.02
C GLY A 182 -5.13 -23.71 4.64
N TRP A 183 -5.27 -22.77 5.57
CA TRP A 183 -4.82 -21.39 5.38
C TRP A 183 -3.31 -21.23 5.19
N ARG A 184 -2.48 -22.17 5.60
CA ARG A 184 -1.01 -22.13 5.46
C ARG A 184 -0.58 -22.04 4.01
N MET A 185 -1.38 -22.59 3.10
CA MET A 185 -1.10 -22.58 1.65
C MET A 185 -1.01 -21.16 1.08
N ILE A 186 -1.70 -20.16 1.70
CA ILE A 186 -1.60 -18.78 1.24
C ILE A 186 -0.18 -18.21 1.39
N PHE A 187 0.57 -18.70 2.36
CA PHE A 187 1.96 -18.31 2.57
C PHE A 187 2.92 -19.19 1.75
N PHE A 188 2.67 -20.49 1.65
CA PHE A 188 3.53 -21.39 0.90
C PHE A 188 3.53 -21.10 -0.61
N ILE A 189 2.46 -20.51 -1.17
CA ILE A 189 2.44 -20.10 -2.58
C ILE A 189 3.51 -19.05 -2.89
N ASN A 190 3.91 -18.23 -1.91
CA ASN A 190 4.97 -17.26 -2.08
C ASN A 190 6.36 -17.90 -2.22
N VAL A 191 6.54 -19.13 -1.76
CA VAL A 191 7.85 -19.80 -1.81
C VAL A 191 8.30 -20.05 -3.26
N PRO A 192 7.53 -20.74 -4.13
CA PRO A 192 7.94 -20.90 -5.52
C PRO A 192 8.05 -19.57 -6.27
N ILE A 193 7.16 -18.60 -6.00
CA ILE A 193 7.20 -17.28 -6.62
C ILE A 193 8.47 -16.54 -6.21
N GLY A 194 8.81 -16.56 -4.92
CA GLY A 194 10.01 -15.94 -4.39
C GLY A 194 11.31 -16.58 -4.91
N ILE A 195 11.34 -17.91 -5.04
CA ILE A 195 12.46 -18.61 -5.67
C ILE A 195 12.66 -18.12 -7.11
N LEU A 196 11.57 -17.96 -7.88
CA LEU A 196 11.63 -17.42 -9.25
C LEU A 196 12.15 -15.97 -9.24
N ALA A 197 11.70 -15.12 -8.32
CA ALA A 197 12.18 -13.74 -8.18
C ALA A 197 13.67 -13.69 -7.84
N VAL A 198 14.13 -14.51 -6.88
CA VAL A 198 15.55 -14.61 -6.50
C VAL A 198 16.40 -15.13 -7.68
N PHE A 199 15.95 -16.20 -8.36
CA PHE A 199 16.65 -16.71 -9.54
C PHE A 199 16.72 -15.66 -10.65
N GLY A 200 15.62 -14.99 -10.96
CA GLY A 200 15.58 -13.92 -11.96
C GLY A 200 16.53 -12.78 -11.61
N ALA A 201 16.57 -12.37 -10.35
CA ALA A 201 17.47 -11.32 -9.87
C ALA A 201 18.95 -11.73 -9.97
N LEU A 202 19.28 -12.97 -9.59
CA LEU A 202 20.63 -13.51 -9.70
C LEU A 202 21.11 -13.57 -11.15
N ARG A 203 20.21 -13.92 -12.08
CA ARG A 203 20.59 -14.21 -13.48
C ARG A 203 20.53 -12.99 -14.38
N PHE A 204 19.58 -12.06 -14.14
CA PHE A 204 19.24 -11.00 -15.10
C PHE A 204 19.47 -9.57 -14.58
N MET A 205 19.47 -9.33 -13.24
CA MET A 205 19.67 -7.97 -12.74
C MET A 205 21.15 -7.57 -12.71
N PRO A 206 21.51 -6.38 -13.21
CA PRO A 206 22.87 -5.84 -13.07
C PRO A 206 23.09 -5.33 -11.65
N GLU A 207 24.33 -5.38 -11.17
CA GLU A 207 24.71 -4.67 -9.94
C GLU A 207 24.93 -3.20 -10.27
N LEU A 208 24.20 -2.35 -9.58
CA LEU A 208 24.27 -0.89 -9.74
C LEU A 208 24.45 -0.25 -8.38
N MET A 209 25.50 0.53 -8.25
CA MET A 209 25.78 1.36 -7.06
C MET A 209 25.87 2.81 -7.51
N THR A 210 25.36 3.73 -6.70
CA THR A 210 25.44 5.16 -6.97
C THR A 210 26.67 5.72 -6.27
N PRO A 211 27.72 6.18 -7.02
CA PRO A 211 28.87 6.80 -6.40
C PRO A 211 28.47 8.05 -5.62
N GLY A 212 28.95 8.19 -4.38
CA GLY A 212 28.70 9.37 -3.55
C GLY A 212 27.34 9.39 -2.83
N ALA A 213 26.66 8.25 -2.70
CA ALA A 213 25.41 8.15 -1.96
C ALA A 213 25.55 8.66 -0.51
N SER A 214 24.58 9.44 -0.04
CA SER A 214 24.56 10.02 1.29
C SER A 214 24.34 8.94 2.38
N ARG A 215 24.93 9.17 3.56
CA ARG A 215 24.76 8.27 4.72
C ARG A 215 23.29 8.19 5.14
N LEU A 216 22.89 7.01 5.66
CA LEU A 216 21.56 6.79 6.22
C LEU A 216 21.41 7.61 7.52
N ASP A 217 20.29 8.30 7.69
CA ASP A 217 19.93 8.97 8.92
C ASP A 217 19.33 7.97 9.94
N THR A 218 20.20 7.16 10.57
CA THR A 218 19.79 6.16 11.55
C THR A 218 18.94 6.73 12.70
N PRO A 219 19.25 7.90 13.31
CA PRO A 219 18.39 8.45 14.35
C PRO A 219 16.99 8.89 13.85
N GLY A 220 16.89 9.40 12.62
CA GLY A 220 15.58 9.71 12.01
C GLY A 220 14.72 8.45 11.82
N VAL A 221 15.35 7.37 11.35
CA VAL A 221 14.69 6.06 11.20
C VAL A 221 14.21 5.53 12.56
N ILE A 222 15.02 5.59 13.60
CA ILE A 222 14.64 5.15 14.94
C ILE A 222 13.44 5.97 15.45
N LEU A 223 13.47 7.29 15.30
CA LEU A 223 12.40 8.16 15.76
C LEU A 223 11.06 7.86 15.05
N VAL A 224 11.07 7.73 13.71
CA VAL A 224 9.83 7.42 12.97
C VAL A 224 9.31 6.02 13.30
N SER A 225 10.20 5.04 13.49
CA SER A 225 9.83 3.68 13.89
C SER A 225 9.20 3.65 15.29
N LEU A 226 9.81 4.34 16.24
CA LEU A 226 9.31 4.44 17.61
C LEU A 226 7.96 5.17 17.65
N ALA A 227 7.84 6.31 16.97
CA ALA A 227 6.59 7.07 16.89
C ALA A 227 5.46 6.22 16.32
N SER A 228 5.75 5.45 15.28
CA SER A 228 4.77 4.57 14.61
C SER A 228 4.34 3.40 15.49
N GLY A 229 5.26 2.75 16.18
CA GLY A 229 4.95 1.70 17.14
C GLY A 229 4.10 2.21 18.31
N LEU A 230 4.47 3.38 18.86
CA LEU A 230 3.71 4.06 19.91
C LEU A 230 2.31 4.50 19.45
N LEU A 231 2.08 4.71 18.15
CA LEU A 231 0.76 5.01 17.59
C LEU A 231 -0.09 3.74 17.43
N ILE A 232 0.43 2.75 16.74
CA ILE A 232 -0.37 1.58 16.33
C ILE A 232 -0.63 0.64 17.50
N TYR A 233 0.32 0.46 18.41
CA TYR A 233 0.14 -0.44 19.55
C TYR A 233 -1.09 -0.12 20.39
N PRO A 234 -1.30 1.10 20.91
CA PRO A 234 -2.50 1.41 21.68
C PRO A 234 -3.79 1.38 20.85
N LEU A 235 -3.73 1.69 19.55
CA LEU A 235 -4.91 1.64 18.69
C LEU A 235 -5.41 0.20 18.49
N VAL A 236 -4.52 -0.78 18.42
CA VAL A 236 -4.88 -2.20 18.27
C VAL A 236 -5.20 -2.83 19.62
N GLN A 237 -4.33 -2.62 20.63
CA GLN A 237 -4.39 -3.36 21.90
C GLN A 237 -5.23 -2.67 22.96
N GLY A 238 -5.46 -1.35 22.83
CA GLY A 238 -6.09 -0.53 23.88
C GLY A 238 -7.48 -1.02 24.29
N ARG A 239 -8.25 -1.51 23.34
CA ARG A 239 -9.60 -2.07 23.62
C ARG A 239 -9.54 -3.29 24.54
N GLU A 240 -8.70 -4.27 24.23
CA GLU A 240 -8.57 -5.49 25.03
C GLU A 240 -8.03 -5.21 26.44
N LEU A 241 -7.21 -4.17 26.57
CA LEU A 241 -6.67 -3.72 27.85
C LEU A 241 -7.61 -2.78 28.61
N GLY A 242 -8.78 -2.41 28.04
CA GLY A 242 -9.73 -1.49 28.66
C GLY A 242 -9.30 -0.03 28.67
N TRP A 243 -8.46 0.38 27.73
CA TRP A 243 -7.93 1.75 27.57
C TRP A 243 -7.28 2.32 28.83
N PRO A 244 -6.32 1.64 29.46
CA PRO A 244 -5.65 2.17 30.63
C PRO A 244 -4.91 3.47 30.29
N LEU A 245 -4.72 4.33 31.29
CA LEU A 245 -4.13 5.68 31.09
C LEU A 245 -2.82 5.65 30.31
N TRP A 246 -1.97 4.64 30.51
CA TRP A 246 -0.71 4.53 29.82
C TRP A 246 -0.86 4.33 28.29
N THR A 247 -1.93 3.71 27.79
CA THR A 247 -2.19 3.61 26.33
C THR A 247 -2.50 4.99 25.75
N ILE A 248 -3.22 5.83 26.46
CA ILE A 248 -3.50 7.22 26.07
C ILE A 248 -2.20 8.04 26.10
N LEU A 249 -1.39 7.84 27.13
CA LEU A 249 -0.07 8.49 27.22
C LEU A 249 0.85 8.06 26.06
N MET A 250 0.81 6.79 25.64
CA MET A 250 1.55 6.33 24.45
C MET A 250 1.13 7.08 23.17
N LEU A 251 -0.16 7.35 22.97
CA LEU A 251 -0.62 8.16 21.83
C LEU A 251 -0.05 9.58 21.89
N ILE A 252 -0.05 10.20 23.06
CA ILE A 252 0.52 11.54 23.26
C ILE A 252 2.03 11.52 22.98
N VAL A 253 2.75 10.55 23.55
CA VAL A 253 4.19 10.38 23.32
C VAL A 253 4.49 10.12 21.85
N SER A 254 3.66 9.34 21.16
CA SER A 254 3.76 9.14 19.71
C SER A 254 3.72 10.47 18.95
N LEU A 255 2.72 11.32 19.23
CA LEU A 255 2.61 12.63 18.57
C LEU A 255 3.82 13.53 18.85
N LEU A 256 4.31 13.53 20.10
CA LEU A 256 5.53 14.27 20.48
C LEU A 256 6.76 13.71 19.76
N THR A 257 6.85 12.39 19.59
CA THR A 257 7.97 11.75 18.88
C THR A 257 7.92 12.06 17.39
N PHE A 258 6.73 12.08 16.76
CA PHE A 258 6.56 12.56 15.38
C PHE A 258 6.94 14.04 15.23
N ALA A 259 6.57 14.89 16.20
CA ALA A 259 6.96 16.29 16.22
C ALA A 259 8.48 16.46 16.34
N LEU A 260 9.12 15.66 17.22
CA LEU A 260 10.58 15.62 17.39
C LEU A 260 11.27 15.12 16.10
N PHE A 261 10.72 14.08 15.45
CA PHE A 261 11.19 13.62 14.14
C PHE A 261 11.16 14.75 13.12
N GLY A 262 10.01 15.41 12.94
CA GLY A 262 9.86 16.52 11.99
C GLY A 262 10.77 17.73 12.30
N TRP A 263 10.98 18.03 13.58
CA TRP A 263 11.93 19.07 14.00
C TRP A 263 13.37 18.71 13.65
N ARG A 264 13.74 17.44 13.87
CA ARG A 264 15.07 16.94 13.57
C ARG A 264 15.32 16.87 12.06
N GLU A 265 14.36 16.41 11.27
CA GLU A 265 14.47 16.35 9.80
C GLU A 265 14.80 17.72 9.20
N ARG A 266 14.22 18.81 9.74
CA ARG A 266 14.50 20.19 9.31
C ARG A 266 15.92 20.66 9.61
N ARG A 267 16.64 19.98 10.50
CA ARG A 267 18.01 20.33 10.94
C ARG A 267 19.06 19.32 10.49
N SER A 268 18.64 18.18 9.99
CA SER A 268 19.54 17.12 9.50
C SER A 268 20.19 17.54 8.18
N GLY A 269 21.51 17.29 8.07
CA GLY A 269 22.22 17.47 6.80
C GLY A 269 21.89 16.38 5.76
N ASN A 270 21.34 15.25 6.21
CA ASN A 270 20.92 14.13 5.36
C ASN A 270 19.54 13.60 5.83
N PRO A 271 18.47 14.40 5.70
CA PRO A 271 17.16 14.03 6.22
C PRO A 271 16.64 12.76 5.55
N VAL A 272 15.90 11.92 6.30
CA VAL A 272 15.21 10.72 5.77
C VAL A 272 14.14 11.15 4.76
N ILE A 273 13.40 12.19 5.12
CA ILE A 273 12.39 12.82 4.28
C ILE A 273 12.83 14.26 4.00
N ASP A 274 12.88 14.64 2.71
CA ASP A 274 13.22 16.00 2.34
C ASP A 274 12.20 17.00 2.91
N PRO A 275 12.60 17.93 3.80
CA PRO A 275 11.67 18.88 4.40
C PRO A 275 11.06 19.86 3.39
N SER A 276 11.67 20.04 2.22
CA SER A 276 11.15 20.91 1.16
C SER A 276 9.79 20.45 0.64
N LEU A 277 9.52 19.13 0.68
CA LEU A 277 8.25 18.53 0.28
C LEU A 277 7.06 19.11 1.04
N PHE A 278 7.25 19.40 2.33
CA PHE A 278 6.19 19.95 3.20
C PHE A 278 5.91 21.43 2.98
N ARG A 279 6.70 22.12 2.15
CA ARG A 279 6.42 23.51 1.73
C ARG A 279 5.30 23.58 0.68
N SER A 280 5.13 22.51 -0.10
CA SER A 280 4.03 22.43 -1.05
C SER A 280 2.71 22.10 -0.35
N ARG A 281 1.78 23.06 -0.37
CA ARG A 281 0.42 22.85 0.19
C ARG A 281 -0.32 21.71 -0.53
N GLY A 282 -0.12 21.58 -1.83
CA GLY A 282 -0.71 20.51 -2.63
C GLY A 282 -0.22 19.12 -2.20
N TYR A 283 1.08 19.01 -1.93
CA TYR A 283 1.68 17.76 -1.46
C TYR A 283 1.18 17.37 -0.06
N VAL A 284 1.18 18.31 0.88
CA VAL A 284 0.68 18.08 2.25
C VAL A 284 -0.80 17.68 2.25
N ALA A 285 -1.62 18.35 1.44
CA ALA A 285 -3.02 17.96 1.25
C ALA A 285 -3.13 16.55 0.65
N GLY A 286 -2.26 16.22 -0.30
CA GLY A 286 -2.16 14.89 -0.90
C GLY A 286 -1.84 13.80 0.12
N LEU A 287 -0.91 14.05 1.04
CA LEU A 287 -0.64 13.15 2.16
C LEU A 287 -1.90 12.91 3.02
N GLY A 288 -2.68 13.95 3.28
CA GLY A 288 -3.95 13.86 3.98
C GLY A 288 -4.99 13.01 3.22
N VAL A 289 -5.13 13.22 1.90
CA VAL A 289 -6.05 12.45 1.06
C VAL A 289 -5.65 10.98 1.03
N ILE A 290 -4.38 10.67 0.75
CA ILE A 290 -3.92 9.27 0.63
C ILE A 290 -4.09 8.53 1.96
N THR A 291 -3.74 9.16 3.08
CA THR A 291 -3.88 8.57 4.41
C THR A 291 -5.34 8.28 4.76
N THR A 292 -6.23 9.28 4.65
CA THR A 292 -7.65 9.10 4.99
C THR A 292 -8.37 8.14 4.06
N PHE A 293 -8.03 8.15 2.77
CA PHE A 293 -8.57 7.23 1.78
C PHE A 293 -8.21 5.77 2.09
N PHE A 294 -6.91 5.47 2.31
CA PHE A 294 -6.47 4.10 2.60
C PHE A 294 -6.87 3.64 4.00
N LEU A 295 -7.00 4.56 4.97
CA LEU A 295 -7.57 4.29 6.28
C LEU A 295 -9.01 3.77 6.16
N ALA A 296 -9.86 4.50 5.44
CA ALA A 296 -11.24 4.09 5.21
C ALA A 296 -11.33 2.76 4.45
N MET A 297 -10.54 2.62 3.38
CA MET A 297 -10.59 1.47 2.49
C MET A 297 -10.13 0.18 3.18
N ASN A 298 -8.96 0.18 3.82
CA ASN A 298 -8.43 -1.04 4.44
C ASN A 298 -9.24 -1.45 5.68
N GLY A 299 -9.70 -0.47 6.48
CA GLY A 299 -10.60 -0.75 7.59
C GLY A 299 -11.93 -1.35 7.13
N PHE A 300 -12.52 -0.82 6.04
CA PHE A 300 -13.72 -1.40 5.44
C PHE A 300 -13.47 -2.82 4.92
N MET A 301 -12.35 -3.07 4.24
CA MET A 301 -11.99 -4.40 3.73
C MET A 301 -11.92 -5.45 4.84
N LEU A 302 -11.31 -5.12 5.98
CA LEU A 302 -11.30 -5.99 7.14
C LEU A 302 -12.72 -6.32 7.60
N VAL A 303 -13.54 -5.30 7.82
CA VAL A 303 -14.90 -5.48 8.35
C VAL A 303 -15.80 -6.22 7.35
N PHE A 304 -15.71 -5.92 6.06
CA PHE A 304 -16.45 -6.62 5.02
C PHE A 304 -16.12 -8.11 5.00
N ASN A 305 -14.83 -8.44 5.12
CA ASN A 305 -14.39 -9.82 5.18
C ASN A 305 -14.88 -10.55 6.44
N LEU A 306 -14.78 -9.92 7.61
CA LEU A 306 -15.31 -10.48 8.87
C LEU A 306 -16.83 -10.67 8.81
N PHE A 307 -17.55 -9.70 8.24
CA PHE A 307 -19.00 -9.80 8.07
C PHE A 307 -19.39 -10.96 7.15
N THR A 308 -18.72 -11.12 6.02
CA THR A 308 -19.05 -12.19 5.06
C THR A 308 -18.74 -13.58 5.64
N GLN A 309 -17.63 -13.75 6.36
CA GLN A 309 -17.26 -15.06 6.91
C GLN A 309 -17.94 -15.37 8.24
N LEU A 310 -17.90 -14.44 9.20
CA LEU A 310 -18.42 -14.68 10.55
C LEU A 310 -19.88 -14.25 10.71
N GLY A 311 -20.32 -13.22 9.99
CA GLY A 311 -21.70 -12.73 10.01
C GLY A 311 -22.63 -13.51 9.08
N LEU A 312 -22.23 -13.74 7.83
CA LEU A 312 -23.01 -14.48 6.82
C LEU A 312 -22.63 -15.96 6.74
N HIS A 313 -21.65 -16.42 7.52
CA HIS A 313 -21.16 -17.80 7.55
C HIS A 313 -20.71 -18.32 6.17
N TYR A 314 -20.11 -17.45 5.35
CA TYR A 314 -19.57 -17.83 4.06
C TYR A 314 -18.23 -18.57 4.22
N SER A 315 -18.01 -19.58 3.36
CA SER A 315 -16.66 -20.18 3.25
C SER A 315 -15.66 -19.13 2.77
N PRO A 316 -14.37 -19.31 3.02
CA PRO A 316 -13.31 -18.42 2.52
C PRO A 316 -13.41 -18.17 1.01
N LEU A 317 -13.70 -19.21 0.21
CA LEU A 317 -13.91 -19.05 -1.24
C LEU A 317 -15.09 -18.14 -1.56
N LYS A 318 -16.23 -18.34 -0.89
CA LYS A 318 -17.42 -17.52 -1.12
C LYS A 318 -17.20 -16.09 -0.68
N ALA A 319 -16.44 -15.86 0.40
CA ALA A 319 -16.04 -14.52 0.85
C ALA A 319 -15.06 -13.87 -0.14
N GLY A 320 -14.09 -14.62 -0.66
CA GLY A 320 -13.20 -14.15 -1.73
C GLY A 320 -13.95 -13.77 -2.99
N LEU A 321 -14.90 -14.59 -3.44
CA LEU A 321 -15.76 -14.30 -4.59
C LEU A 321 -16.66 -13.07 -4.34
N ALA A 322 -17.03 -12.80 -3.09
CA ALA A 322 -17.77 -11.61 -2.71
C ALA A 322 -16.99 -10.30 -2.98
N MET A 323 -15.66 -10.36 -3.08
CA MET A 323 -14.80 -9.23 -3.41
C MET A 323 -14.64 -9.00 -4.92
N VAL A 324 -15.02 -9.98 -5.76
CA VAL A 324 -14.88 -9.88 -7.22
C VAL A 324 -15.58 -8.64 -7.80
N PRO A 325 -16.81 -8.28 -7.43
CA PRO A 325 -17.46 -7.07 -7.93
C PRO A 325 -16.65 -5.80 -7.66
N PHE A 326 -16.07 -5.67 -6.44
CA PHE A 326 -15.20 -4.56 -6.09
C PHE A 326 -13.95 -4.52 -6.98
N SER A 327 -13.29 -5.64 -7.16
CA SER A 327 -12.10 -5.76 -7.99
C SER A 327 -12.37 -5.47 -9.47
N LEU A 328 -13.49 -5.97 -10.00
CA LEU A 328 -13.96 -5.64 -11.36
C LEU A 328 -14.25 -4.13 -11.49
N GLY A 329 -14.82 -3.54 -10.45
CA GLY A 329 -15.02 -2.09 -10.39
C GLY A 329 -13.72 -1.32 -10.55
N ILE A 330 -12.65 -1.71 -9.83
CA ILE A 330 -11.31 -1.10 -9.99
C ILE A 330 -10.80 -1.28 -11.43
N ALA A 331 -10.93 -2.49 -11.98
CA ALA A 331 -10.48 -2.80 -13.33
C ALA A 331 -11.21 -1.97 -14.42
N ILE A 332 -12.44 -1.56 -14.16
CA ILE A 332 -13.22 -0.65 -15.03
C ILE A 332 -12.84 0.81 -14.76
N GLY A 333 -12.80 1.21 -13.49
CA GLY A 333 -12.62 2.61 -13.07
C GLY A 333 -11.22 3.15 -13.37
N ALA A 334 -10.16 2.35 -13.18
CA ALA A 334 -8.79 2.81 -13.35
C ALA A 334 -8.46 3.18 -14.81
N PRO A 335 -8.74 2.35 -15.84
CA PRO A 335 -8.55 2.74 -17.23
C PRO A 335 -9.44 3.91 -17.65
N LEU A 336 -10.69 3.94 -17.18
CA LEU A 336 -11.62 5.05 -17.44
C LEU A 336 -11.09 6.37 -16.89
N SER A 337 -10.49 6.34 -15.70
CA SER A 337 -9.86 7.50 -15.10
C SER A 337 -8.62 7.92 -15.88
N ALA A 338 -7.64 7.03 -16.07
CA ALA A 338 -6.38 7.33 -16.71
C ALA A 338 -6.53 7.78 -18.17
N GLY A 339 -7.40 7.09 -18.95
CA GLY A 339 -7.56 7.35 -20.38
C GLY A 339 -8.51 8.49 -20.72
N LEU A 340 -9.52 8.76 -19.89
CA LEU A 340 -10.60 9.68 -20.27
C LEU A 340 -10.83 10.81 -19.26
N LEU A 341 -10.95 10.48 -17.96
CA LEU A 341 -11.42 11.45 -16.98
C LEU A 341 -10.29 12.30 -16.41
N ALA A 342 -9.15 11.72 -16.02
CA ALA A 342 -8.05 12.44 -15.42
C ALA A 342 -7.44 13.49 -16.37
N PRO A 343 -7.19 13.21 -17.66
CA PRO A 343 -6.69 14.22 -18.60
C PRO A 343 -7.66 15.40 -18.80
N LYS A 344 -8.96 15.15 -18.79
CA LYS A 344 -9.99 16.19 -19.01
C LYS A 344 -10.39 16.93 -17.76
N LEU A 345 -10.54 16.23 -16.64
CA LEU A 345 -11.13 16.74 -15.41
C LEU A 345 -10.09 17.03 -14.31
N GLY A 346 -8.86 16.51 -14.43
CA GLY A 346 -7.83 16.67 -13.40
C GLY A 346 -8.34 16.22 -12.01
N ARG A 347 -8.22 17.10 -11.00
CA ARG A 347 -8.68 16.86 -9.63
C ARG A 347 -10.16 16.42 -9.53
N LYS A 348 -11.02 16.89 -10.43
CA LYS A 348 -12.44 16.52 -10.41
C LYS A 348 -12.66 15.02 -10.68
N ALA A 349 -11.76 14.35 -11.42
CA ALA A 349 -11.83 12.91 -11.62
C ALA A 349 -11.64 12.17 -10.27
N LEU A 350 -10.67 12.60 -9.48
CA LEU A 350 -10.43 12.08 -8.14
C LEU A 350 -11.62 12.35 -7.21
N GLN A 351 -12.18 13.58 -7.25
CA GLN A 351 -13.37 13.95 -6.48
C GLN A 351 -14.58 13.09 -6.83
N LEU A 352 -14.81 12.82 -8.12
CA LEU A 352 -15.87 11.92 -8.59
C LEU A 352 -15.67 10.50 -8.06
N GLY A 353 -14.42 10.00 -8.03
CA GLY A 353 -14.11 8.68 -7.49
C GLY A 353 -14.45 8.58 -6.00
N VAL A 354 -13.97 9.53 -5.17
CA VAL A 354 -14.25 9.54 -3.73
C VAL A 354 -15.74 9.75 -3.46
N ALA A 355 -16.42 10.63 -4.19
CA ALA A 355 -17.86 10.85 -4.06
C ALA A 355 -18.64 9.56 -4.39
N LEU A 356 -18.29 8.88 -5.49
CA LEU A 356 -18.91 7.61 -5.87
C LEU A 356 -18.71 6.55 -4.78
N MET A 357 -17.50 6.44 -4.20
CA MET A 357 -17.24 5.52 -3.09
C MET A 357 -18.09 5.87 -1.87
N THR A 358 -18.21 7.14 -1.53
CA THR A 358 -19.03 7.61 -0.39
C THR A 358 -20.48 7.21 -0.58
N VAL A 359 -21.06 7.46 -1.75
CA VAL A 359 -22.44 7.09 -2.09
C VAL A 359 -22.61 5.57 -2.10
N ALA A 360 -21.67 4.86 -2.70
CA ALA A 360 -21.69 3.40 -2.78
C ALA A 360 -21.60 2.74 -1.39
N MET A 361 -20.78 3.29 -0.47
CA MET A 361 -20.76 2.87 0.93
C MET A 361 -22.10 3.15 1.62
N GLY A 362 -22.75 4.27 1.31
CA GLY A 362 -24.14 4.52 1.71
C GLY A 362 -25.09 3.45 1.18
N GLY A 363 -24.89 2.97 -0.04
CA GLY A 363 -25.61 1.82 -0.62
C GLY A 363 -25.36 0.51 0.14
N VAL A 364 -24.11 0.22 0.54
CA VAL A 364 -23.78 -0.92 1.41
C VAL A 364 -24.56 -0.81 2.73
N TRP A 365 -24.50 0.33 3.40
CA TRP A 365 -25.20 0.58 4.65
C TRP A 365 -26.72 0.42 4.50
N PHE A 366 -27.28 0.99 3.44
CA PHE A 366 -28.71 0.89 3.14
C PHE A 366 -29.15 -0.57 2.90
N THR A 367 -28.36 -1.33 2.16
CA THR A 367 -28.60 -2.77 1.92
C THR A 367 -28.60 -3.55 3.23
N LEU A 368 -27.60 -3.33 4.09
CA LEU A 368 -27.52 -3.94 5.42
C LEU A 368 -28.68 -3.51 6.34
N HIS A 369 -29.18 -2.30 6.18
CA HIS A 369 -30.31 -1.79 6.95
C HIS A 369 -31.62 -2.44 6.51
N THR A 370 -31.82 -2.60 5.19
CA THR A 370 -33.07 -3.07 4.57
C THR A 370 -33.23 -4.59 4.70
N TYR A 371 -32.17 -5.34 4.42
CA TYR A 371 -32.23 -6.81 4.40
C TYR A 371 -31.82 -7.45 5.73
N GLY A 372 -31.14 -6.72 6.60
CA GLY A 372 -30.72 -7.24 7.91
C GLY A 372 -29.94 -8.53 7.79
N ASP A 373 -30.32 -9.54 8.59
CA ASP A 373 -29.71 -10.88 8.60
C ASP A 373 -30.01 -11.68 7.31
N ALA A 374 -31.00 -11.26 6.53
CA ALA A 374 -31.27 -11.85 5.21
C ALA A 374 -30.39 -11.29 4.09
N THR A 375 -29.42 -10.45 4.42
CA THR A 375 -28.47 -9.90 3.45
C THR A 375 -27.72 -11.02 2.76
N THR A 376 -27.71 -11.00 1.42
CA THR A 376 -26.93 -11.89 0.58
C THR A 376 -25.87 -11.09 -0.16
N ILE A 377 -24.84 -11.77 -0.69
CA ILE A 377 -23.82 -11.12 -1.49
C ILE A 377 -24.42 -10.41 -2.70
N TRP A 378 -25.46 -10.98 -3.32
CA TRP A 378 -26.10 -10.41 -4.51
C TRP A 378 -26.73 -9.05 -4.24
N ASN A 379 -27.23 -8.82 -3.01
CA ASN A 379 -27.76 -7.52 -2.59
C ASN A 379 -26.63 -6.48 -2.49
N LEU A 380 -25.40 -6.90 -2.18
CA LEU A 380 -24.23 -6.04 -2.00
C LEU A 380 -23.48 -5.78 -3.33
N VAL A 381 -23.65 -6.63 -4.36
CA VAL A 381 -22.95 -6.52 -5.66
C VAL A 381 -23.02 -5.10 -6.27
N PRO A 382 -24.19 -4.45 -6.39
CA PRO A 382 -24.23 -3.12 -7.00
C PRO A 382 -23.38 -2.08 -6.24
N ALA A 383 -23.46 -2.08 -4.91
CA ALA A 383 -22.75 -1.15 -4.07
C ALA A 383 -21.24 -1.44 -4.04
N THR A 384 -20.83 -2.72 -3.95
CA THR A 384 -19.41 -3.10 -3.96
C THR A 384 -18.77 -2.85 -5.33
N LEU A 385 -19.47 -3.10 -6.43
CA LEU A 385 -19.01 -2.76 -7.79
C LEU A 385 -18.81 -1.24 -7.94
N ALA A 386 -19.80 -0.45 -7.50
CA ALA A 386 -19.70 1.02 -7.55
C ALA A 386 -18.55 1.55 -6.66
N THR A 387 -18.35 0.94 -5.48
CA THR A 387 -17.19 1.25 -4.63
C THR A 387 -15.87 0.97 -5.34
N GLY A 388 -15.78 -0.16 -6.03
CA GLY A 388 -14.60 -0.52 -6.83
C GLY A 388 -14.36 0.45 -7.98
N ILE A 389 -15.40 0.83 -8.73
CA ILE A 389 -15.28 1.85 -9.80
C ILE A 389 -14.76 3.16 -9.21
N GLY A 390 -15.33 3.62 -8.09
CA GLY A 390 -14.85 4.81 -7.39
C GLY A 390 -13.38 4.72 -6.98
N ALA A 391 -12.96 3.57 -6.42
CA ALA A 391 -11.56 3.33 -6.06
C ALA A 391 -10.63 3.39 -7.29
N GLY A 392 -11.03 2.77 -8.40
CA GLY A 392 -10.30 2.84 -9.67
C GLY A 392 -10.16 4.26 -10.20
N LEU A 393 -11.23 5.07 -10.08
CA LEU A 393 -11.18 6.49 -10.45
C LEU A 393 -10.20 7.29 -9.60
N VAL A 394 -9.97 6.90 -8.35
CA VAL A 394 -9.04 7.55 -7.43
C VAL A 394 -7.60 7.11 -7.69
N PHE A 395 -7.34 5.81 -7.81
CA PHE A 395 -5.97 5.28 -7.89
C PHE A 395 -5.16 5.85 -9.04
N ALA A 396 -5.77 5.97 -10.24
CA ALA A 396 -5.04 6.42 -11.42
C ALA A 396 -4.50 7.86 -11.30
N PRO A 397 -5.29 8.90 -10.93
CA PRO A 397 -4.81 10.27 -10.87
C PRO A 397 -4.21 10.67 -9.52
N LEU A 398 -4.34 9.85 -8.47
CA LEU A 398 -3.99 10.26 -7.11
C LEU A 398 -2.52 10.63 -6.99
N PHE A 399 -1.63 9.74 -7.39
CA PHE A 399 -0.18 9.96 -7.32
C PHE A 399 0.26 11.08 -8.27
N ASP A 400 -0.26 11.11 -9.49
CA ASP A 400 0.09 12.10 -10.51
C ASP A 400 -0.25 13.52 -10.07
N ILE A 401 -1.45 13.75 -9.50
CA ILE A 401 -1.89 15.06 -9.04
C ILE A 401 -1.08 15.53 -7.83
N ILE A 402 -0.76 14.61 -6.90
CA ILE A 402 0.01 14.97 -5.70
C ILE A 402 1.46 15.28 -6.07
N LEU A 403 2.08 14.48 -6.92
CA LEU A 403 3.47 14.66 -7.34
C LEU A 403 3.66 15.83 -8.30
N ALA A 404 2.60 16.27 -9.00
CA ALA A 404 2.64 17.43 -9.89
C ALA A 404 3.05 18.74 -9.19
N SER A 405 2.93 18.81 -7.86
CA SER A 405 3.33 19.96 -7.06
C SER A 405 4.79 19.91 -6.56
N ILE A 406 5.54 18.89 -6.96
CA ILE A 406 6.91 18.61 -6.50
C ILE A 406 7.87 18.70 -7.68
N ASP A 407 9.09 19.19 -7.44
CA ASP A 407 10.14 19.24 -8.45
C ASP A 407 10.66 17.85 -8.77
N ASP A 408 11.10 17.64 -10.04
CA ASP A 408 11.50 16.33 -10.54
C ASP A 408 12.66 15.70 -9.74
N GLU A 409 13.55 16.54 -9.20
CA GLU A 409 14.67 16.10 -8.35
C GLU A 409 14.20 15.46 -7.04
N ALA A 410 13.08 15.94 -6.46
CA ALA A 410 12.50 15.44 -5.23
C ALA A 410 11.41 14.37 -5.44
N ALA A 411 11.00 14.11 -6.68
CA ALA A 411 9.89 13.21 -7.01
C ALA A 411 10.09 11.77 -6.49
N GLY A 412 11.34 11.27 -6.47
CA GLY A 412 11.66 9.96 -5.92
C GLY A 412 11.41 9.86 -4.41
N SER A 413 11.85 10.88 -3.65
CA SER A 413 11.61 10.96 -2.21
C SER A 413 10.11 11.16 -1.92
N ALA A 414 9.46 12.02 -2.69
CA ALA A 414 8.03 12.30 -2.54
C ALA A 414 7.16 11.06 -2.78
N SER A 415 7.44 10.27 -3.81
CA SER A 415 6.70 9.03 -4.08
C SER A 415 6.90 7.98 -2.98
N GLY A 416 8.12 7.87 -2.43
CA GLY A 416 8.39 7.00 -1.30
C GLY A 416 7.59 7.37 -0.05
N VAL A 417 7.50 8.66 0.27
CA VAL A 417 6.67 9.16 1.39
C VAL A 417 5.19 8.91 1.13
N LEU A 418 4.70 9.14 -0.10
CA LEU A 418 3.30 8.85 -0.45
C LEU A 418 2.95 7.38 -0.24
N THR A 419 3.81 6.47 -0.72
CA THR A 419 3.60 5.03 -0.54
C THR A 419 3.66 4.64 0.94
N ALA A 420 4.56 5.23 1.72
CA ALA A 420 4.60 5.02 3.16
C ALA A 420 3.31 5.52 3.85
N MET A 421 2.80 6.71 3.48
CA MET A 421 1.55 7.24 4.03
C MET A 421 0.32 6.42 3.62
N GLN A 422 0.32 5.82 2.43
CA GLN A 422 -0.66 4.82 2.02
C GLN A 422 -0.69 3.63 2.99
N GLN A 423 0.47 3.08 3.30
CA GLN A 423 0.59 1.94 4.21
C GLN A 423 0.25 2.32 5.67
N TYR A 424 0.68 3.50 6.13
CA TYR A 424 0.26 4.03 7.44
C TYR A 424 -1.26 4.17 7.52
N GLY A 425 -1.89 4.76 6.49
CA GLY A 425 -3.34 4.84 6.40
C GLY A 425 -3.99 3.46 6.52
N GLY A 426 -3.46 2.47 5.80
CA GLY A 426 -3.92 1.09 5.86
C GLY A 426 -3.83 0.48 7.27
N ALA A 427 -2.67 0.60 7.92
CA ALA A 427 -2.45 0.06 9.27
C ALA A 427 -3.36 0.73 10.31
N ILE A 428 -3.45 2.07 10.27
CA ILE A 428 -4.35 2.83 11.16
C ILE A 428 -5.81 2.45 10.88
N GLY A 429 -6.19 2.25 9.62
CA GLY A 429 -7.54 1.85 9.23
C GLY A 429 -7.97 0.50 9.82
N VAL A 430 -7.11 -0.50 9.70
CA VAL A 430 -7.31 -1.82 10.34
C VAL A 430 -7.42 -1.68 11.86
N ALA A 431 -6.54 -0.88 12.47
CA ALA A 431 -6.54 -0.67 13.92
C ALA A 431 -7.81 0.06 14.40
N VAL A 432 -8.15 1.20 13.81
CA VAL A 432 -9.25 2.08 14.27
C VAL A 432 -10.62 1.46 13.95
N ILE A 433 -10.86 1.14 12.66
CA ILE A 433 -12.16 0.62 12.23
C ILE A 433 -12.38 -0.79 12.80
N GLY A 434 -11.31 -1.61 12.88
CA GLY A 434 -11.37 -2.92 13.53
C GLY A 434 -11.71 -2.81 15.01
N THR A 435 -11.08 -1.90 15.74
CA THR A 435 -11.39 -1.66 17.17
C THR A 435 -12.84 -1.23 17.36
N ILE A 436 -13.35 -0.30 16.55
CA ILE A 436 -14.76 0.13 16.60
C ILE A 436 -15.72 -1.04 16.31
N PHE A 437 -15.40 -1.84 15.30
CA PHE A 437 -16.18 -3.03 14.95
C PHE A 437 -16.24 -4.03 16.10
N PHE A 438 -15.08 -4.44 16.64
CA PHE A 438 -15.00 -5.43 17.70
C PHE A 438 -15.57 -4.92 19.04
N GLN A 439 -15.51 -3.61 19.30
CA GLN A 439 -16.10 -3.01 20.50
C GLN A 439 -17.63 -3.18 20.55
N GLN A 440 -18.27 -3.27 19.38
CA GLN A 440 -19.72 -3.39 19.29
C GLN A 440 -20.23 -4.84 19.24
N LEU A 441 -19.35 -5.81 19.01
CA LEU A 441 -19.76 -7.23 18.93
C LEU A 441 -20.43 -7.78 20.21
N PRO A 442 -19.96 -7.48 21.44
CA PRO A 442 -20.55 -8.08 22.64
C PRO A 442 -22.01 -7.73 22.91
N GLY A 443 -22.53 -6.64 22.38
CA GLY A 443 -23.92 -6.17 22.58
C GLY A 443 -24.78 -6.20 21.32
N HIS A 444 -24.19 -6.46 20.16
CA HIS A 444 -24.88 -6.36 18.87
C HIS A 444 -24.49 -7.53 17.97
N ALA A 445 -25.44 -8.00 17.15
CA ALA A 445 -25.14 -8.95 16.09
C ALA A 445 -24.09 -8.34 15.13
N PHE A 446 -23.32 -9.16 14.41
CA PHE A 446 -22.33 -8.75 13.40
C PHE A 446 -22.84 -7.64 12.48
N LEU A 447 -24.12 -7.68 12.15
CA LEU A 447 -24.81 -6.67 11.33
C LEU A 447 -24.72 -5.26 11.94
N GLY A 448 -24.96 -5.09 13.25
CA GLY A 448 -24.88 -3.79 13.92
C GLY A 448 -23.48 -3.23 13.93
N ALA A 449 -22.49 -4.05 14.27
CA ALA A 449 -21.08 -3.69 14.26
C ALA A 449 -20.60 -3.29 12.83
N THR A 450 -21.04 -4.05 11.81
CA THR A 450 -20.73 -3.76 10.40
C THR A 450 -21.34 -2.42 9.97
N LYS A 451 -22.61 -2.15 10.30
CA LYS A 451 -23.26 -0.86 9.99
C LYS A 451 -22.49 0.32 10.57
N THR A 452 -22.05 0.23 11.82
CA THR A 452 -21.27 1.29 12.46
C THR A 452 -19.92 1.48 11.79
N ALA A 453 -19.20 0.40 11.49
CA ALA A 453 -17.92 0.47 10.79
C ALA A 453 -18.06 1.08 9.38
N VAL A 454 -19.12 0.76 8.65
CA VAL A 454 -19.45 1.36 7.35
C VAL A 454 -19.70 2.86 7.48
N LEU A 455 -20.43 3.31 8.51
CA LEU A 455 -20.64 4.76 8.77
C LEU A 455 -19.33 5.48 9.06
N VAL A 456 -18.42 4.86 9.80
CA VAL A 456 -17.09 5.43 10.06
C VAL A 456 -16.31 5.53 8.74
N ALA A 457 -16.35 4.51 7.90
CA ALA A 457 -15.71 4.55 6.57
C ALA A 457 -16.30 5.66 5.69
N ILE A 458 -17.64 5.84 5.69
CA ILE A 458 -18.31 6.94 4.99
C ILE A 458 -17.79 8.29 5.49
N ALA A 459 -17.73 8.50 6.82
CA ALA A 459 -17.23 9.75 7.39
C ALA A 459 -15.80 10.04 6.96
N LEU A 460 -14.94 9.04 6.92
CA LEU A 460 -13.56 9.17 6.47
C LEU A 460 -13.45 9.48 4.96
N PHE A 461 -14.29 8.87 4.11
CA PHE A 461 -14.36 9.23 2.69
C PHE A 461 -14.87 10.66 2.49
N VAL A 462 -15.83 11.13 3.29
CA VAL A 462 -16.27 12.54 3.28
C VAL A 462 -15.12 13.47 3.67
N VAL A 463 -14.34 13.14 4.70
CA VAL A 463 -13.14 13.89 5.07
C VAL A 463 -12.12 13.88 3.93
N SER A 464 -11.86 12.70 3.35
CA SER A 464 -10.96 12.57 2.19
C SER A 464 -11.45 13.44 1.03
N PHE A 465 -12.74 13.43 0.70
CA PHE A 465 -13.35 14.28 -0.31
C PHE A 465 -13.13 15.77 -0.01
N ALA A 466 -13.39 16.21 1.22
CA ALA A 466 -13.18 17.61 1.62
C ALA A 466 -11.71 18.02 1.46
N VAL A 467 -10.76 17.18 1.86
CA VAL A 467 -9.32 17.47 1.72
C VAL A 467 -8.90 17.56 0.25
N THR A 468 -9.58 16.85 -0.68
CA THR A 468 -9.25 16.96 -2.11
C THR A 468 -9.36 18.40 -2.65
N TRP A 469 -10.17 19.26 -2.05
CA TRP A 469 -10.30 20.66 -2.47
C TRP A 469 -9.01 21.47 -2.28
N LEU A 470 -8.10 21.00 -1.44
CA LEU A 470 -6.79 21.61 -1.22
C LEU A 470 -5.74 21.18 -2.25
N LEU A 471 -6.04 20.16 -3.08
CA LEU A 471 -5.14 19.67 -4.14
C LEU A 471 -5.11 20.65 -5.34
N PRO A 472 -4.01 20.64 -6.13
CA PRO A 472 -3.95 21.33 -7.41
C PRO A 472 -5.06 20.90 -8.37
N GLN A 473 -5.49 21.79 -9.26
CA GLN A 473 -6.60 21.47 -10.17
C GLN A 473 -6.21 20.49 -11.28
N ARG A 474 -4.95 20.54 -11.75
CA ARG A 474 -4.41 19.67 -12.83
C ARG A 474 -3.01 19.20 -12.45
N ALA A 475 -2.64 18.03 -12.95
CA ALA A 475 -1.24 17.63 -13.05
C ALA A 475 -0.50 18.63 -13.97
N ARG A 476 0.81 18.83 -13.75
CA ARG A 476 1.63 19.80 -14.54
C ARG A 476 1.39 19.59 -16.03
N GLU A 477 0.89 20.61 -16.72
CA GLU A 477 0.96 20.70 -18.17
C GLU A 477 2.42 21.01 -18.53
N GLY A 478 3.22 20.01 -18.84
CA GLY A 478 4.63 20.29 -19.17
C GLY A 478 5.51 19.09 -19.53
N ALA A 479 5.05 17.87 -19.32
CA ALA A 479 5.85 16.68 -19.64
C ALA A 479 5.58 16.10 -21.05
N GLN A 480 4.78 16.75 -21.89
CA GLN A 480 4.43 16.26 -23.24
C GLN A 480 4.81 17.20 -24.39
N ALA A 481 5.59 18.24 -24.11
CA ALA A 481 6.09 19.12 -25.18
C ALA A 481 7.58 19.38 -24.98
N HIS A 482 8.40 18.39 -25.30
CA HIS A 482 9.76 18.58 -25.85
C HIS A 482 10.30 17.25 -26.36
#